data_42481bd3a31a6f2042e775723e6fa171
#
_entry.id   42481bd3a31a6f2042e775723e6fa171
#
_cell.length_a   1.000
_cell.length_b   1.000
_cell.length_c   1.000
_cell.angle_alpha   90.00
_cell.angle_beta   90.00
_cell.angle_gamma   90.00
#
_symmetry.space_group_name_H-M   'P 1'
#
loop_
_entity.id
_entity.type
_entity.pdbx_description
1 polymer ?
#
loop_
_entity_poly.entity_id
_entity_poly.type
_entity_poly.pdbx_seq_one_letter_code
_entity_poly.pdbx_strand_id
1 'polypeptide(L)'
;MKKLISFSIFFLIFQSCSNEAGNKTKIKNEFDYISINKTGNLVYHEDKKGNKIPDFSYVGYHSGEKPIPKIPTLITLKALPKDNTKNIQTAIDRLGQLTKDKDGFRGAILLKKGIYRVSGEISINKSGIVLRGEGNTNNGTILVATGYDDIKYRRTLISIGPGINSFSGRHKYAEETESGIIVNQNSGTNIIDEYVPIGAKSFKVSSPSNYNIGDKIIVFRPSTKEWISYIGCDNLKAKWDPIKNIRWVKKGKNKGLYYLRSGGSTSEYRILKNKNESWEEFKNRLPFSSDGKKLNITRQWQPGAYDFYFERKIVNIVTNKIFIDIPIVQPIEKRFGGGKIYHYSNPGRVTEVGIENLRLVSEFSKPTKENPYGDPEKINTAELHAWNGIHIKPNSENIWIKNIIGNYFGWSLVSASGKKATIQDCINLGHASEINGGRRYSFMINGQLNLIQRCATNAGRHEFVTQQKTAGPNVFVDCIGYNSKSLSGPHHRYSVGTLFDNVKSEKPMESRFRGSSGTGHGWAGSQTCFYNCKAPKFIVESPPGGVSWVISSGDNQDSLLNPVSLYYKQVQERLGNDVLRRLITKEDINNLGSYKWVKRILKNAMFF
;
A
#
# COMPACT_ATOMS: atom_id res chain seq x y z
N MET A 1 62.46 17.46 45.35
CA MET A 1 62.57 16.19 44.64
C MET A 1 61.17 15.55 44.57
N LYS A 2 60.47 15.71 43.47
CA LYS A 2 59.13 15.18 43.24
C LYS A 2 59.26 13.93 42.33
N LYS A 3 58.83 12.79 42.83
CA LYS A 3 58.76 11.53 42.06
C LYS A 3 57.46 11.54 41.24
N LEU A 4 57.58 11.41 39.92
CA LEU A 4 56.50 11.06 38.98
C LEU A 4 56.23 9.56 39.11
N ILE A 5 54.95 9.23 39.33
CA ILE A 5 54.42 7.85 39.21
C ILE A 5 53.65 7.81 37.89
N SER A 6 54.16 6.97 36.97
CA SER A 6 53.52 6.66 35.68
C SER A 6 52.44 5.60 35.90
N PHE A 7 51.19 5.90 35.54
CA PHE A 7 50.12 4.91 35.50
C PHE A 7 49.95 4.44 34.04
N SER A 8 50.34 3.21 33.78
CA SER A 8 50.03 2.54 32.50
C SER A 8 48.64 1.96 32.56
N ILE A 9 47.72 2.49 31.75
CA ILE A 9 46.37 1.94 31.57
C ILE A 9 46.44 0.91 30.46
N PHE A 10 46.20 -0.36 30.81
CA PHE A 10 46.02 -1.48 29.88
C PHE A 10 44.61 -1.40 29.31
N PHE A 11 44.50 -1.09 28.02
CA PHE A 11 43.25 -1.21 27.26
C PHE A 11 43.11 -2.67 26.82
N LEU A 12 42.24 -3.41 27.48
CA LEU A 12 41.72 -4.70 27.01
C LEU A 12 40.70 -4.48 25.91
N ILE A 13 41.12 -4.74 24.68
CA ILE A 13 40.19 -4.76 23.53
C ILE A 13 39.44 -6.09 23.58
N PHE A 14 38.17 -6.04 23.99
CA PHE A 14 37.24 -7.13 23.75
C PHE A 14 36.82 -7.14 22.28
N GLN A 15 37.43 -8.00 21.48
CA GLN A 15 36.96 -8.35 20.15
C GLN A 15 35.76 -9.28 20.30
N SER A 16 34.55 -8.72 20.23
CA SER A 16 33.35 -9.54 20.03
C SER A 16 33.22 -9.85 18.55
N CYS A 17 33.57 -11.06 18.17
CA CYS A 17 33.20 -11.62 16.86
C CYS A 17 31.69 -11.82 16.82
N SER A 18 30.98 -10.90 16.21
CA SER A 18 29.62 -11.14 15.72
C SER A 18 29.70 -11.41 14.22
N ASN A 19 29.80 -12.67 13.84
CA ASN A 19 29.56 -13.12 12.48
C ASN A 19 28.05 -13.04 12.19
N GLU A 20 27.57 -11.88 11.78
CA GLU A 20 26.34 -11.73 11.02
C GLU A 20 26.74 -11.48 9.56
N ALA A 21 26.80 -12.56 8.79
CA ALA A 21 26.90 -12.48 7.33
C ALA A 21 25.53 -12.05 6.75
N GLY A 22 25.16 -10.81 6.99
CA GLY A 22 24.13 -10.14 6.22
C GLY A 22 24.75 -9.64 4.92
N ASN A 23 24.37 -10.20 3.79
CA ASN A 23 24.70 -9.65 2.49
C ASN A 23 24.18 -8.21 2.41
N LYS A 24 25.01 -7.25 2.77
CA LYS A 24 24.76 -5.83 2.52
C LYS A 24 24.78 -5.65 1.01
N THR A 25 23.62 -5.46 0.41
CA THR A 25 23.49 -5.11 -1.00
C THR A 25 24.32 -3.84 -1.24
N LYS A 26 25.43 -3.93 -1.95
CA LYS A 26 26.16 -2.75 -2.42
C LYS A 26 25.20 -1.96 -3.29
N ILE A 27 25.11 -0.64 -3.07
CA ILE A 27 24.46 0.29 -4.00
C ILE A 27 25.25 0.15 -5.30
N LYS A 28 24.62 -0.42 -6.32
CA LYS A 28 25.21 -0.52 -7.65
C LYS A 28 24.94 0.77 -8.42
N ASN A 29 25.87 1.16 -9.27
CA ASN A 29 25.73 2.33 -10.13
C ASN A 29 24.55 2.13 -11.11
N GLU A 30 23.93 3.22 -11.55
CA GLU A 30 22.76 3.27 -12.45
C GLU A 30 22.90 2.45 -13.74
N PHE A 31 24.12 2.27 -14.21
CA PHE A 31 24.48 1.55 -15.43
C PHE A 31 24.33 0.03 -15.36
N ASP A 32 24.12 -0.53 -14.15
CA ASP A 32 24.08 -1.99 -13.97
C ASP A 32 22.70 -2.63 -14.26
N TYR A 33 21.62 -1.85 -14.32
CA TYR A 33 20.26 -2.38 -14.51
C TYR A 33 19.50 -1.72 -15.64
N ILE A 34 19.76 -0.45 -15.92
CA ILE A 34 19.10 0.33 -16.93
C ILE A 34 20.05 1.40 -17.49
N SER A 35 20.00 1.63 -18.79
CA SER A 35 20.75 2.69 -19.46
C SER A 35 19.92 3.36 -20.54
N ILE A 36 20.40 4.46 -21.09
CA ILE A 36 19.82 5.15 -22.24
C ILE A 36 20.71 4.90 -23.45
N ASN A 37 20.11 4.42 -24.54
CA ASN A 37 20.83 4.23 -25.80
C ASN A 37 21.03 5.56 -26.57
N LYS A 38 21.74 5.50 -27.69
CA LYS A 38 22.02 6.68 -28.54
C LYS A 38 20.77 7.36 -29.09
N THR A 39 19.65 6.65 -29.20
CA THR A 39 18.35 7.19 -29.65
C THR A 39 17.49 7.73 -28.51
N GLY A 40 18.02 7.72 -27.28
CA GLY A 40 17.34 8.22 -26.10
C GLY A 40 16.33 7.24 -25.48
N ASN A 41 16.35 5.97 -25.87
CA ASN A 41 15.45 4.95 -25.34
C ASN A 41 16.08 4.15 -24.20
N LEU A 42 15.23 3.64 -23.29
CA LEU A 42 15.63 2.78 -22.20
C LEU A 42 16.16 1.43 -22.71
N VAL A 43 17.27 0.99 -22.16
CA VAL A 43 17.82 -0.35 -22.32
C VAL A 43 17.83 -1.02 -20.96
N TYR A 44 17.17 -2.18 -20.87
CA TYR A 44 17.08 -2.96 -19.65
C TYR A 44 18.14 -4.05 -19.66
N HIS A 45 18.96 -4.12 -18.61
CA HIS A 45 19.98 -5.14 -18.46
C HIS A 45 19.42 -6.30 -17.63
N GLU A 46 19.46 -7.48 -18.22
CA GLU A 46 18.96 -8.71 -17.58
C GLU A 46 20.05 -9.33 -16.70
N ASP A 47 19.65 -9.92 -15.58
CA ASP A 47 20.52 -10.79 -14.81
C ASP A 47 20.70 -12.16 -15.50
N LYS A 48 21.51 -13.04 -14.89
CA LYS A 48 21.78 -14.39 -15.43
C LYS A 48 20.54 -15.29 -15.60
N LYS A 49 19.40 -14.91 -14.99
CA LYS A 49 18.11 -15.61 -15.10
C LYS A 49 17.13 -14.89 -16.02
N GLY A 50 17.52 -13.80 -16.65
CA GLY A 50 16.69 -12.97 -17.50
C GLY A 50 15.78 -12.00 -16.72
N ASN A 51 16.00 -11.82 -15.40
CA ASN A 51 15.24 -10.83 -14.64
C ASN A 51 15.70 -9.42 -14.98
N LYS A 52 14.76 -8.54 -15.16
CA LYS A 52 14.97 -7.11 -15.41
C LYS A 52 13.95 -6.26 -14.67
N ILE A 53 14.23 -4.97 -14.57
CA ILE A 53 13.28 -4.00 -14.03
C ILE A 53 12.01 -4.05 -14.88
N PRO A 54 10.82 -4.24 -14.27
CA PRO A 54 9.57 -4.28 -15.02
C PRO A 54 9.22 -2.94 -15.67
N ASP A 55 8.43 -3.01 -16.73
CA ASP A 55 7.78 -1.82 -17.27
C ASP A 55 6.57 -1.45 -16.39
N PHE A 56 6.70 -0.35 -15.66
CA PHE A 56 5.69 0.17 -14.73
C PHE A 56 4.67 1.10 -15.40
N SER A 57 4.78 1.38 -16.70
CA SER A 57 3.93 2.36 -17.39
C SER A 57 2.43 1.98 -17.45
N TYR A 58 2.08 0.74 -17.11
CA TYR A 58 0.72 0.21 -17.20
C TYR A 58 -0.17 0.50 -15.99
N VAL A 59 0.26 1.37 -15.07
CA VAL A 59 -0.50 1.72 -13.87
C VAL A 59 -1.42 2.92 -14.07
N GLY A 60 -2.36 3.08 -13.14
CA GLY A 60 -3.28 4.21 -13.11
C GLY A 60 -4.49 4.06 -14.03
N TYR A 61 -5.32 5.08 -14.03
CA TYR A 61 -6.56 5.15 -14.78
C TYR A 61 -6.34 4.77 -16.25
N HIS A 62 -7.04 3.72 -16.71
CA HIS A 62 -6.87 3.13 -18.04
C HIS A 62 -5.40 2.90 -18.46
N SER A 63 -4.50 2.63 -17.52
CA SER A 63 -3.06 2.49 -17.81
C SER A 63 -2.44 3.70 -18.52
N GLY A 64 -2.98 4.90 -18.32
CA GLY A 64 -2.56 6.13 -18.99
C GLY A 64 -3.05 6.28 -20.43
N GLU A 65 -3.71 5.30 -21.02
CA GLU A 65 -4.18 5.33 -22.42
C GLU A 65 -5.33 6.32 -22.64
N LYS A 66 -6.14 6.55 -21.59
CA LYS A 66 -7.23 7.55 -21.61
C LYS A 66 -6.95 8.67 -20.62
N PRO A 67 -7.23 9.92 -20.96
CA PRO A 67 -7.18 11.01 -20.00
C PRO A 67 -8.28 10.86 -18.95
N ILE A 68 -8.06 11.39 -17.75
CA ILE A 68 -9.14 11.56 -16.77
C ILE A 68 -10.18 12.52 -17.37
N PRO A 69 -11.44 12.08 -17.53
CA PRO A 69 -12.43 12.86 -18.27
C PRO A 69 -13.04 13.99 -17.43
N LYS A 70 -13.56 15.00 -18.11
CA LYS A 70 -14.38 16.05 -17.48
C LYS A 70 -15.86 15.68 -17.64
N ILE A 71 -16.46 15.13 -16.60
CA ILE A 71 -17.85 14.65 -16.63
C ILE A 71 -18.82 15.80 -16.34
N PRO A 72 -19.93 15.94 -17.14
CA PRO A 72 -20.97 16.94 -16.90
C PRO A 72 -21.63 16.78 -15.53
N THR A 73 -21.92 17.92 -14.88
CA THR A 73 -22.67 17.96 -13.63
C THR A 73 -24.17 17.80 -13.91
N LEU A 74 -24.81 16.78 -13.33
CA LEU A 74 -26.24 16.55 -13.43
C LEU A 74 -27.00 16.88 -12.14
N ILE A 75 -26.34 16.79 -11.00
CA ILE A 75 -26.93 17.08 -9.70
C ILE A 75 -26.03 18.08 -8.98
N THR A 76 -26.63 19.11 -8.41
CA THR A 76 -25.93 20.11 -7.60
C THR A 76 -26.53 20.13 -6.19
N LEU A 77 -25.70 20.01 -5.17
CA LEU A 77 -26.10 20.06 -3.77
C LEU A 77 -25.50 21.27 -3.06
N LYS A 78 -26.26 21.84 -2.13
CA LYS A 78 -25.78 22.80 -1.13
C LYS A 78 -25.66 22.10 0.22
N ALA A 79 -24.75 22.57 1.06
CA ALA A 79 -24.62 22.06 2.42
C ALA A 79 -25.87 22.33 3.26
N LEU A 80 -26.32 21.32 3.97
CA LEU A 80 -27.40 21.44 4.96
C LEU A 80 -26.80 21.82 6.33
N PRO A 81 -27.55 22.52 7.20
CA PRO A 81 -27.05 22.92 8.53
C PRO A 81 -26.68 21.73 9.44
N LYS A 82 -27.38 20.61 9.29
CA LYS A 82 -27.18 19.36 10.05
C LYS A 82 -26.39 18.34 9.24
N ASP A 83 -26.66 17.06 9.47
CA ASP A 83 -25.99 15.96 8.78
C ASP A 83 -26.36 15.89 7.29
N ASN A 84 -25.34 15.74 6.45
CA ASN A 84 -25.46 15.67 5.00
C ASN A 84 -25.31 14.24 4.45
N THR A 85 -25.12 13.24 5.30
CA THR A 85 -24.88 11.85 4.86
C THR A 85 -25.98 11.38 3.91
N LYS A 86 -27.25 11.47 4.37
CA LYS A 86 -28.40 11.03 3.58
C LYS A 86 -28.61 11.89 2.32
N ASN A 87 -28.37 13.20 2.41
CA ASN A 87 -28.50 14.11 1.27
C ASN A 87 -27.54 13.75 0.12
N ILE A 88 -26.27 13.51 0.46
CA ILE A 88 -25.25 13.13 -0.53
C ILE A 88 -25.50 11.70 -1.04
N GLN A 89 -25.83 10.75 -0.14
CA GLN A 89 -26.08 9.36 -0.54
C GLN A 89 -27.29 9.24 -1.46
N THR A 90 -28.40 9.94 -1.16
CA THR A 90 -29.58 9.96 -2.03
C THR A 90 -29.26 10.49 -3.43
N ALA A 91 -28.42 11.51 -3.55
CA ALA A 91 -27.98 12.01 -4.86
C ALA A 91 -27.15 10.98 -5.63
N ILE A 92 -26.25 10.26 -4.94
CA ILE A 92 -25.46 9.17 -5.51
C ILE A 92 -26.38 8.03 -5.99
N ASP A 93 -27.32 7.63 -5.15
CA ASP A 93 -28.27 6.54 -5.48
C ASP A 93 -29.15 6.90 -6.66
N ARG A 94 -29.67 8.15 -6.71
CA ARG A 94 -30.45 8.68 -7.84
C ARG A 94 -29.62 8.68 -9.12
N LEU A 95 -28.39 9.17 -9.09
CA LEU A 95 -27.51 9.16 -10.25
C LEU A 95 -27.19 7.73 -10.68
N GLY A 96 -27.05 6.82 -9.72
CA GLY A 96 -26.83 5.39 -9.93
C GLY A 96 -27.94 4.65 -10.69
N GLN A 97 -29.15 5.21 -10.75
CA GLN A 97 -30.28 4.65 -11.52
C GLN A 97 -30.27 5.07 -12.99
N LEU A 98 -29.53 6.11 -13.35
CA LEU A 98 -29.48 6.56 -14.74
C LEU A 98 -28.74 5.55 -15.61
N THR A 99 -29.08 5.51 -16.91
CA THR A 99 -28.33 4.75 -17.91
C THR A 99 -26.93 5.37 -18.09
N LYS A 100 -25.93 4.53 -18.24
CA LYS A 100 -24.57 5.00 -18.58
C LYS A 100 -24.55 5.51 -20.02
N ASP A 101 -23.78 6.55 -20.26
CA ASP A 101 -23.44 6.97 -21.62
C ASP A 101 -22.49 5.96 -22.31
N LYS A 102 -22.13 6.24 -23.56
CA LYS A 102 -21.26 5.39 -24.37
C LYS A 102 -19.85 5.18 -23.77
N ASP A 103 -19.41 6.11 -22.92
CA ASP A 103 -18.10 6.08 -22.26
C ASP A 103 -18.16 5.46 -20.86
N GLY A 104 -19.35 5.05 -20.42
CA GLY A 104 -19.57 4.34 -19.15
C GLY A 104 -19.96 5.24 -17.98
N PHE A 105 -20.25 6.53 -18.22
CA PHE A 105 -20.58 7.50 -17.17
C PHE A 105 -22.10 7.72 -17.01
N ARG A 106 -22.48 8.09 -15.79
CA ARG A 106 -23.82 8.51 -15.41
C ARG A 106 -23.91 10.02 -15.14
N GLY A 107 -22.76 10.66 -14.87
CA GLY A 107 -22.67 12.08 -14.61
C GLY A 107 -21.92 12.44 -13.33
N ALA A 108 -21.87 13.73 -13.02
CA ALA A 108 -21.25 14.22 -11.80
C ALA A 108 -22.27 14.86 -10.85
N ILE A 109 -21.99 14.71 -9.54
CA ILE A 109 -22.64 15.43 -8.46
C ILE A 109 -21.67 16.54 -8.04
N LEU A 110 -22.12 17.80 -8.12
CA LEU A 110 -21.40 18.96 -7.66
C LEU A 110 -21.86 19.34 -6.25
N LEU A 111 -20.96 19.27 -5.31
CA LEU A 111 -21.13 19.84 -3.99
C LEU A 111 -20.64 21.29 -4.01
N LYS A 112 -21.54 22.25 -3.83
CA LYS A 112 -21.23 23.67 -3.74
C LYS A 112 -20.27 23.94 -2.58
N LYS A 113 -19.51 25.03 -2.62
CA LYS A 113 -18.69 25.48 -1.48
C LYS A 113 -19.53 25.56 -0.21
N GLY A 114 -18.95 25.09 0.89
CA GLY A 114 -19.60 25.00 2.19
C GLY A 114 -19.12 23.81 3.00
N ILE A 115 -19.59 23.71 4.22
CA ILE A 115 -19.23 22.65 5.19
C ILE A 115 -20.35 21.60 5.23
N TYR A 116 -20.04 20.40 4.80
CA TYR A 116 -20.92 19.23 4.81
C TYR A 116 -20.53 18.31 5.96
N ARG A 117 -21.31 18.33 7.05
CA ARG A 117 -21.13 17.40 8.16
C ARG A 117 -21.65 16.03 7.74
N VAL A 118 -20.85 14.98 7.93
CA VAL A 118 -21.15 13.61 7.49
C VAL A 118 -20.95 12.67 8.68
N SER A 119 -22.05 12.19 9.26
CA SER A 119 -22.01 11.29 10.41
C SER A 119 -21.93 9.80 10.02
N GLY A 120 -22.23 9.46 8.77
CA GLY A 120 -22.16 8.12 8.21
C GLY A 120 -21.02 7.93 7.21
N GLU A 121 -21.10 6.85 6.43
CA GLU A 121 -20.25 6.56 5.28
C GLU A 121 -20.98 6.97 4.00
N ILE A 122 -20.27 7.60 3.06
CA ILE A 122 -20.74 7.84 1.70
C ILE A 122 -20.22 6.72 0.82
N SER A 123 -21.13 5.93 0.22
CA SER A 123 -20.77 4.75 -0.57
C SER A 123 -21.12 4.92 -2.04
N ILE A 124 -20.14 4.75 -2.93
CA ILE A 124 -20.33 4.77 -4.39
C ILE A 124 -20.18 3.35 -4.92
N ASN A 125 -21.30 2.62 -5.00
CA ASN A 125 -21.37 1.21 -5.39
C ASN A 125 -21.88 1.00 -6.83
N LYS A 126 -21.99 2.08 -7.61
CA LYS A 126 -22.38 2.06 -9.02
C LYS A 126 -21.32 2.76 -9.89
N SER A 127 -21.05 2.18 -11.03
CA SER A 127 -20.07 2.72 -11.99
C SER A 127 -20.52 4.06 -12.59
N GLY A 128 -19.57 4.87 -13.06
CA GLY A 128 -19.83 6.06 -13.86
C GLY A 128 -20.24 7.29 -13.08
N ILE A 129 -19.91 7.38 -11.80
CA ILE A 129 -20.32 8.48 -10.91
C ILE A 129 -19.11 9.31 -10.51
N VAL A 130 -19.21 10.63 -10.63
CA VAL A 130 -18.20 11.57 -10.15
C VAL A 130 -18.78 12.40 -9.00
N LEU A 131 -18.09 12.45 -7.87
CA LEU A 131 -18.37 13.37 -6.77
C LEU A 131 -17.34 14.50 -6.80
N ARG A 132 -17.78 15.73 -7.00
CA ARG A 132 -16.93 16.89 -7.22
C ARG A 132 -17.31 18.05 -6.31
N GLY A 133 -16.29 18.71 -5.73
CA GLY A 133 -16.45 19.98 -5.03
C GLY A 133 -16.08 21.19 -5.87
N GLU A 134 -16.38 22.38 -5.37
CA GLU A 134 -15.98 23.66 -5.99
C GLU A 134 -14.56 24.12 -5.59
N GLY A 135 -13.82 23.30 -4.86
CA GLY A 135 -12.45 23.55 -4.44
C GLY A 135 -12.12 22.89 -3.12
N ASN A 136 -10.84 22.72 -2.87
CA ASN A 136 -10.29 22.02 -1.70
C ASN A 136 -9.67 22.96 -0.65
N THR A 137 -9.85 24.26 -0.80
CA THR A 137 -9.41 25.29 0.15
C THR A 137 -10.34 25.36 1.37
N ASN A 138 -9.98 26.18 2.39
CA ASN A 138 -10.84 26.43 3.56
C ASN A 138 -12.18 27.11 3.18
N ASN A 139 -12.22 27.81 2.05
CA ASN A 139 -13.43 28.46 1.51
C ASN A 139 -14.07 27.63 0.38
N GLY A 140 -13.62 26.40 0.15
CA GLY A 140 -14.14 25.49 -0.86
C GLY A 140 -15.22 24.58 -0.34
N THR A 141 -15.24 23.36 -0.84
CA THR A 141 -16.17 22.29 -0.41
C THR A 141 -15.47 21.39 0.60
N ILE A 142 -15.98 21.38 1.83
CA ILE A 142 -15.39 20.69 2.96
C ILE A 142 -16.34 19.62 3.46
N LEU A 143 -15.94 18.35 3.40
CA LEU A 143 -16.65 17.26 4.05
C LEU A 143 -16.01 16.98 5.41
N VAL A 144 -16.79 17.10 6.47
CA VAL A 144 -16.35 16.86 7.84
C VAL A 144 -16.95 15.55 8.32
N ALA A 145 -16.13 14.54 8.51
CA ALA A 145 -16.53 13.31 9.18
C ALA A 145 -16.81 13.60 10.64
N THR A 146 -18.08 13.54 11.04
CA THR A 146 -18.55 13.84 12.39
C THR A 146 -18.99 12.58 13.10
N GLY A 147 -19.02 12.64 14.43
CA GLY A 147 -19.29 11.47 15.25
C GLY A 147 -18.06 10.58 15.41
N TYR A 148 -18.04 9.86 16.51
CA TYR A 148 -16.89 9.03 16.88
C TYR A 148 -17.30 7.58 16.81
N ASP A 149 -16.62 6.84 15.95
CA ASP A 149 -16.80 5.40 15.91
C ASP A 149 -15.90 4.74 16.93
N ASP A 150 -16.42 3.69 17.55
CA ASP A 150 -15.60 2.73 18.26
C ASP A 150 -14.51 2.23 17.31
N ILE A 151 -13.29 2.09 17.84
CA ILE A 151 -12.13 1.50 17.13
C ILE A 151 -12.48 0.17 16.44
N LYS A 152 -13.53 -0.51 16.89
CA LYS A 152 -14.07 -1.73 16.31
C LYS A 152 -14.62 -1.53 14.90
N TYR A 153 -15.19 -0.37 14.58
CA TYR A 153 -15.89 -0.13 13.33
C TYR A 153 -15.04 0.58 12.27
N ARG A 154 -14.03 1.36 12.68
CA ARG A 154 -13.03 2.00 11.80
C ARG A 154 -13.62 2.61 10.53
N ARG A 155 -14.61 3.49 10.69
CA ARG A 155 -15.37 4.08 9.60
C ARG A 155 -14.50 4.78 8.55
N THR A 156 -14.86 4.59 7.27
CA THR A 156 -14.39 5.35 6.12
C THR A 156 -15.37 6.48 5.80
N LEU A 157 -14.89 7.67 5.44
CA LEU A 157 -15.78 8.77 5.05
C LEU A 157 -16.39 8.53 3.66
N ILE A 158 -15.57 8.17 2.66
CA ILE A 158 -16.02 7.87 1.31
C ILE A 158 -15.47 6.51 0.87
N SER A 159 -16.33 5.58 0.50
CA SER A 159 -15.92 4.29 -0.07
C SER A 159 -16.38 4.14 -1.52
N ILE A 160 -15.56 3.49 -2.33
CA ILE A 160 -15.81 3.21 -3.75
C ILE A 160 -15.74 1.71 -3.98
N GLY A 161 -16.79 1.15 -4.53
CA GLY A 161 -16.91 -0.28 -4.81
C GLY A 161 -17.67 -1.05 -3.74
N PRO A 162 -18.27 -2.20 -4.12
CA PRO A 162 -19.00 -3.07 -3.21
C PRO A 162 -18.04 -3.81 -2.26
N GLY A 163 -18.60 -4.44 -1.25
CA GLY A 163 -17.87 -5.21 -0.24
C GLY A 163 -17.79 -4.53 1.12
N ILE A 164 -17.38 -5.29 2.11
CA ILE A 164 -17.27 -4.84 3.50
C ILE A 164 -16.00 -3.99 3.66
N ASN A 165 -16.04 -2.99 4.53
CA ASN A 165 -14.84 -2.31 5.00
C ASN A 165 -14.02 -3.29 5.86
N SER A 166 -13.10 -4.02 5.25
CA SER A 166 -12.31 -5.06 5.92
C SER A 166 -11.14 -4.49 6.71
N PHE A 167 -11.40 -3.51 7.59
CA PHE A 167 -10.39 -3.02 8.53
C PHE A 167 -10.36 -3.77 9.87
N SER A 168 -11.23 -4.73 10.10
CA SER A 168 -11.04 -5.65 11.21
C SER A 168 -9.81 -6.48 10.94
N GLY A 169 -8.75 -6.38 11.73
CA GLY A 169 -7.46 -7.06 11.56
C GLY A 169 -7.50 -8.59 11.54
N ARG A 170 -8.62 -9.15 11.15
CA ARG A 170 -8.88 -10.56 10.89
C ARG A 170 -9.10 -10.78 9.40
N HIS A 171 -8.09 -10.43 8.61
CA HIS A 171 -8.07 -10.87 7.22
C HIS A 171 -7.95 -12.40 7.18
N LYS A 172 -9.07 -13.06 7.25
CA LYS A 172 -9.20 -14.31 6.52
C LYS A 172 -9.14 -13.90 5.05
N TYR A 173 -8.18 -14.38 4.32
CA TYR A 173 -7.93 -14.42 2.90
C TYR A 173 -9.17 -14.14 2.03
N ALA A 174 -9.59 -12.89 1.96
CA ALA A 174 -10.80 -12.47 1.29
C ALA A 174 -10.55 -11.93 -0.11
N GLU A 175 -9.37 -12.20 -0.68
CA GLU A 175 -9.00 -11.61 -1.98
C GLU A 175 -9.88 -12.10 -3.12
N GLU A 176 -10.25 -13.38 -3.13
CA GLU A 176 -11.19 -13.89 -4.15
C GLU A 176 -12.61 -13.41 -3.94
N THR A 177 -13.09 -13.37 -2.70
CA THR A 177 -14.47 -12.98 -2.40
C THR A 177 -14.68 -11.46 -2.38
N GLU A 178 -13.68 -10.68 -1.96
CA GLU A 178 -13.80 -9.21 -1.89
C GLU A 178 -13.51 -8.53 -3.23
N SER A 179 -12.63 -9.10 -4.05
CA SER A 179 -12.34 -8.59 -5.40
C SER A 179 -13.47 -8.80 -6.40
N GLY A 180 -14.43 -9.68 -6.07
CA GLY A 180 -15.50 -10.08 -6.98
C GLY A 180 -15.03 -10.86 -8.20
N ILE A 181 -13.79 -11.34 -8.19
CA ILE A 181 -13.23 -12.18 -9.25
C ILE A 181 -13.80 -13.59 -9.14
N ILE A 182 -14.34 -14.09 -10.23
CA ILE A 182 -14.84 -15.45 -10.39
C ILE A 182 -13.89 -16.18 -11.36
N VAL A 183 -13.03 -17.02 -10.82
CA VAL A 183 -12.08 -17.81 -11.59
C VAL A 183 -12.77 -19.06 -12.17
N ASN A 184 -12.67 -19.25 -13.48
CA ASN A 184 -13.12 -20.48 -14.11
C ASN A 184 -12.06 -21.58 -13.94
N GLN A 185 -12.19 -22.41 -12.91
CA GLN A 185 -11.23 -23.45 -12.59
C GLN A 185 -11.03 -24.47 -13.74
N ASN A 186 -12.09 -24.72 -14.52
CA ASN A 186 -12.04 -25.68 -15.64
C ASN A 186 -11.26 -25.16 -16.85
N SER A 187 -10.97 -23.86 -16.92
CA SER A 187 -10.16 -23.27 -17.97
C SER A 187 -8.65 -23.35 -17.70
N GLY A 188 -8.25 -23.88 -16.54
CA GLY A 188 -6.87 -23.83 -16.08
C GLY A 188 -5.88 -24.55 -17.00
N THR A 189 -4.80 -23.88 -17.42
CA THR A 189 -3.67 -24.49 -18.10
C THR A 189 -2.35 -24.14 -17.40
N ASN A 190 -1.43 -25.11 -17.36
CA ASN A 190 -0.16 -24.93 -16.65
C ASN A 190 0.82 -24.10 -17.48
N ILE A 191 1.55 -23.22 -16.82
CA ILE A 191 2.77 -22.61 -17.35
C ILE A 191 3.87 -23.67 -17.27
N ILE A 192 4.51 -23.97 -18.42
CA ILE A 192 5.45 -25.09 -18.56
C ILE A 192 6.92 -24.66 -18.59
N ASP A 193 7.20 -23.36 -18.60
CA ASP A 193 8.57 -22.87 -18.48
C ASP A 193 9.17 -23.26 -17.12
N GLU A 194 10.45 -23.66 -17.09
CA GLU A 194 11.18 -23.91 -15.84
C GLU A 194 11.28 -22.63 -14.98
N TYR A 195 11.39 -21.48 -15.67
CA TYR A 195 11.50 -20.17 -15.05
C TYR A 195 10.90 -19.08 -15.95
N VAL A 196 9.90 -18.35 -15.45
CA VAL A 196 9.41 -17.12 -16.08
C VAL A 196 10.02 -15.94 -15.31
N PRO A 197 10.90 -15.14 -15.94
CA PRO A 197 11.63 -14.10 -15.25
C PRO A 197 10.77 -12.88 -14.90
N ILE A 198 11.26 -12.09 -13.97
CA ILE A 198 10.72 -10.76 -13.64
C ILE A 198 10.84 -9.87 -14.88
N GLY A 199 9.77 -9.16 -15.24
CA GLY A 199 9.72 -8.30 -16.43
C GLY A 199 9.29 -9.02 -17.70
N ALA A 200 9.08 -10.35 -17.66
CA ALA A 200 8.60 -11.11 -18.82
C ALA A 200 7.17 -10.73 -19.21
N LYS A 201 6.92 -10.67 -20.51
CA LYS A 201 5.59 -10.47 -21.12
C LYS A 201 5.10 -11.67 -21.90
N SER A 202 5.72 -12.83 -21.73
CA SER A 202 5.31 -14.08 -22.37
C SER A 202 5.80 -15.27 -21.59
N PHE A 203 5.09 -16.38 -21.74
CA PHE A 203 5.42 -17.69 -21.19
C PHE A 203 4.75 -18.78 -22.03
N LYS A 204 5.23 -20.03 -21.90
CA LYS A 204 4.67 -21.18 -22.56
C LYS A 204 3.64 -21.87 -21.66
N VAL A 205 2.58 -22.39 -22.27
CA VAL A 205 1.53 -23.15 -21.57
C VAL A 205 1.36 -24.54 -22.14
N SER A 206 0.83 -25.47 -21.35
CA SER A 206 0.63 -26.86 -21.77
C SER A 206 -0.50 -27.01 -22.82
N SER A 207 -1.53 -26.17 -22.77
CA SER A 207 -2.70 -26.25 -23.66
C SER A 207 -3.23 -24.84 -23.97
N PRO A 208 -2.83 -24.23 -25.09
CA PRO A 208 -3.27 -22.89 -25.49
C PRO A 208 -4.63 -22.88 -26.20
N SER A 209 -5.17 -24.00 -26.63
CA SER A 209 -6.34 -24.11 -27.53
C SER A 209 -7.61 -23.48 -26.99
N ASN A 210 -7.72 -23.32 -25.66
CA ASN A 210 -8.88 -22.73 -25.03
C ASN A 210 -8.78 -21.20 -24.84
N TYR A 211 -7.72 -20.56 -25.39
CA TYR A 211 -7.44 -19.15 -25.20
C TYR A 211 -7.35 -18.42 -26.54
N ASN A 212 -7.84 -17.18 -26.56
CA ASN A 212 -7.83 -16.30 -27.72
C ASN A 212 -7.13 -14.98 -27.41
N ILE A 213 -6.66 -14.30 -28.46
CA ILE A 213 -6.19 -12.92 -28.34
C ILE A 213 -7.36 -12.03 -27.86
N GLY A 214 -7.11 -11.23 -26.84
CA GLY A 214 -8.12 -10.38 -26.21
C GLY A 214 -8.69 -10.93 -24.89
N ASP A 215 -8.49 -12.22 -24.61
CA ASP A 215 -9.00 -12.84 -23.38
C ASP A 215 -8.41 -12.21 -22.13
N LYS A 216 -9.28 -12.00 -21.14
CA LYS A 216 -8.88 -11.60 -19.78
C LYS A 216 -8.57 -12.85 -18.97
N ILE A 217 -7.37 -12.91 -18.44
CA ILE A 217 -6.88 -14.07 -17.70
C ILE A 217 -6.34 -13.65 -16.33
N ILE A 218 -6.39 -14.58 -15.40
CA ILE A 218 -5.56 -14.58 -14.20
C ILE A 218 -4.30 -15.38 -14.50
N VAL A 219 -3.15 -14.78 -14.26
CA VAL A 219 -1.89 -15.50 -14.12
C VAL A 219 -1.72 -15.80 -12.64
N PHE A 220 -1.88 -17.07 -12.28
CA PHE A 220 -1.82 -17.55 -10.91
C PHE A 220 -0.41 -18.04 -10.57
N ARG A 221 0.10 -17.61 -9.43
CA ARG A 221 1.37 -18.05 -8.86
C ARG A 221 1.13 -18.55 -7.45
N PRO A 222 1.29 -19.87 -7.17
CA PRO A 222 1.06 -20.46 -5.85
C PRO A 222 2.17 -20.09 -4.86
N SER A 223 1.82 -20.07 -3.58
CA SER A 223 2.78 -20.03 -2.47
C SER A 223 2.87 -21.42 -1.83
N THR A 224 3.78 -22.24 -2.34
CA THR A 224 3.95 -23.61 -1.86
C THR A 224 4.77 -23.66 -0.56
N LYS A 225 4.74 -24.80 0.14
CA LYS A 225 5.55 -25.03 1.34
C LYS A 225 7.04 -24.87 1.03
N GLU A 226 7.49 -25.39 -0.10
CA GLU A 226 8.88 -25.35 -0.55
C GLU A 226 9.34 -23.91 -0.78
N TRP A 227 8.50 -23.07 -1.42
CA TRP A 227 8.81 -21.67 -1.60
C TRP A 227 8.86 -20.90 -0.28
N ILE A 228 7.90 -21.13 0.63
CA ILE A 228 7.85 -20.45 1.94
C ILE A 228 9.09 -20.81 2.76
N SER A 229 9.50 -22.08 2.75
CA SER A 229 10.71 -22.55 3.39
C SER A 229 11.97 -21.96 2.76
N TYR A 230 12.03 -21.93 1.43
CA TYR A 230 13.16 -21.35 0.69
C TYR A 230 13.41 -19.87 1.02
N ILE A 231 12.36 -19.10 1.25
CA ILE A 231 12.48 -17.69 1.67
C ILE A 231 12.55 -17.49 3.19
N GLY A 232 12.58 -18.58 3.99
CA GLY A 232 12.74 -18.55 5.44
C GLY A 232 11.55 -17.99 6.22
N CYS A 233 10.32 -18.18 5.73
CA CYS A 233 9.12 -17.65 6.36
C CYS A 233 8.23 -18.70 7.05
N ASP A 234 8.62 -19.96 7.07
CA ASP A 234 7.97 -21.06 7.77
C ASP A 234 8.43 -21.21 9.23
N ASN A 235 9.55 -20.60 9.60
CA ASN A 235 10.12 -20.65 10.95
C ASN A 235 10.59 -19.27 11.43
N LEU A 236 9.68 -18.31 11.48
CA LEU A 236 9.96 -16.97 11.96
C LEU A 236 10.13 -16.98 13.47
N LYS A 237 11.35 -16.74 13.95
CA LYS A 237 11.66 -16.72 15.39
C LYS A 237 11.02 -15.52 16.08
N ALA A 238 10.37 -15.73 17.21
CA ALA A 238 9.83 -14.64 18.01
C ALA A 238 10.96 -13.71 18.51
N LYS A 239 10.84 -12.41 18.27
CA LYS A 239 11.81 -11.40 18.74
C LYS A 239 11.59 -10.97 20.19
N TRP A 240 10.50 -11.35 20.80
CA TRP A 240 10.12 -10.88 22.12
C TRP A 240 9.77 -12.02 23.07
N ASP A 241 10.06 -11.75 24.31
CA ASP A 241 9.75 -12.66 25.41
C ASP A 241 8.29 -12.49 25.81
N PRO A 242 7.40 -13.47 25.63
CA PRO A 242 6.03 -13.37 26.05
C PRO A 242 5.90 -13.03 27.55
N ILE A 243 6.73 -13.60 28.40
CA ILE A 243 6.69 -13.36 29.85
C ILE A 243 6.97 -11.89 30.17
N LYS A 244 7.94 -11.27 29.50
CA LYS A 244 8.25 -9.83 29.66
C LYS A 244 7.14 -8.90 29.17
N ASN A 245 6.21 -9.42 28.39
CA ASN A 245 5.10 -8.65 27.83
C ASN A 245 3.75 -8.92 28.50
N ILE A 246 3.73 -9.73 29.56
CA ILE A 246 2.56 -9.87 30.41
C ILE A 246 2.36 -8.58 31.20
N ARG A 247 1.15 -8.07 31.22
CA ARG A 247 0.75 -6.86 31.92
C ARG A 247 -0.38 -7.15 32.88
N TRP A 248 -0.37 -6.46 34.00
CA TRP A 248 -1.41 -6.49 35.03
C TRP A 248 -2.38 -5.34 34.81
N VAL A 249 -3.67 -5.63 34.81
CA VAL A 249 -4.72 -4.60 34.74
C VAL A 249 -4.97 -4.03 36.13
N LYS A 250 -4.53 -2.79 36.36
CA LYS A 250 -4.57 -2.16 37.68
C LYS A 250 -5.93 -1.54 38.02
N LYS A 251 -6.75 -1.19 37.02
CA LYS A 251 -8.04 -0.46 37.20
C LYS A 251 -9.10 -0.95 36.21
N GLY A 252 -10.35 -0.62 36.48
CA GLY A 252 -11.48 -0.86 35.60
C GLY A 252 -12.10 -2.26 35.71
N LYS A 253 -13.00 -2.61 34.79
CA LYS A 253 -13.77 -3.86 34.74
C LYS A 253 -12.92 -5.13 34.81
N ASN A 254 -11.71 -5.07 34.29
CA ASN A 254 -10.79 -6.19 34.22
C ASN A 254 -9.66 -6.09 35.27
N LYS A 255 -9.83 -5.29 36.34
CA LYS A 255 -8.85 -5.17 37.43
C LYS A 255 -8.48 -6.56 37.97
N GLY A 256 -7.19 -6.82 38.12
CA GLY A 256 -6.68 -8.08 38.62
C GLY A 256 -6.49 -9.16 37.54
N LEU A 257 -6.74 -8.87 36.28
CA LEU A 257 -6.49 -9.79 35.19
C LEU A 257 -5.13 -9.51 34.53
N TYR A 258 -4.46 -10.56 34.12
CA TYR A 258 -3.26 -10.46 33.31
C TYR A 258 -3.60 -10.55 31.83
N TYR A 259 -2.86 -9.84 31.01
CA TYR A 259 -2.96 -9.97 29.56
C TYR A 259 -1.58 -9.99 28.91
N LEU A 260 -1.47 -10.73 27.83
CA LEU A 260 -0.29 -10.78 27.01
C LEU A 260 -0.33 -9.65 25.98
N ARG A 261 0.65 -8.74 26.00
CA ARG A 261 0.77 -7.67 25.01
C ARG A 261 1.54 -8.17 23.80
N SER A 262 0.85 -8.42 22.69
CA SER A 262 1.52 -8.61 21.41
C SER A 262 1.96 -7.24 20.84
N GLY A 263 3.20 -7.14 20.35
CA GLY A 263 3.82 -5.90 19.95
C GLY A 263 3.06 -5.11 18.87
N GLY A 264 2.00 -4.41 19.25
CA GLY A 264 1.32 -3.41 18.43
C GLY A 264 -0.15 -3.66 18.09
N SER A 265 -0.70 -4.85 18.28
CA SER A 265 -2.13 -5.08 18.13
C SER A 265 -2.74 -5.52 19.44
N THR A 266 -3.58 -4.65 20.01
CA THR A 266 -4.18 -4.83 21.33
C THR A 266 -5.31 -5.86 21.37
N SER A 267 -5.71 -6.44 20.26
CA SER A 267 -6.96 -7.18 20.17
C SER A 267 -6.86 -8.70 20.06
N GLU A 268 -5.71 -9.28 19.74
CA GLU A 268 -5.69 -10.69 19.31
C GLU A 268 -5.28 -11.72 20.39
N TYR A 269 -4.70 -11.29 21.51
CA TYR A 269 -4.19 -12.25 22.52
C TYR A 269 -4.46 -11.78 23.95
N ARG A 270 -5.72 -11.67 24.33
CA ARG A 270 -6.10 -11.52 25.73
C ARG A 270 -6.29 -12.91 26.34
N ILE A 271 -5.21 -13.49 26.86
CA ILE A 271 -5.34 -14.62 27.78
C ILE A 271 -5.56 -14.01 29.16
N LEU A 272 -6.78 -14.09 29.65
CA LEU A 272 -7.13 -13.56 30.96
C LEU A 272 -6.74 -14.60 32.02
N LYS A 273 -6.09 -14.16 33.11
CA LYS A 273 -5.89 -14.95 34.30
C LYS A 273 -7.25 -15.22 34.94
N ASN A 274 -7.56 -16.47 35.28
CA ASN A 274 -8.77 -16.79 36.02
C ASN A 274 -8.70 -16.22 37.43
N LYS A 275 -9.87 -15.85 37.99
CA LYS A 275 -9.95 -15.11 39.26
C LYS A 275 -9.20 -15.76 40.43
N ASN A 276 -9.18 -17.09 40.46
CA ASN A 276 -8.57 -17.91 41.52
C ASN A 276 -7.28 -18.61 41.06
N GLU A 277 -6.75 -18.31 39.91
CA GLU A 277 -5.56 -18.93 39.34
C GLU A 277 -4.30 -18.25 39.91
N SER A 278 -3.34 -19.05 40.38
CA SER A 278 -2.02 -18.53 40.78
C SER A 278 -1.23 -18.02 39.58
N TRP A 279 -0.16 -17.28 39.83
CA TRP A 279 0.73 -16.81 38.77
C TRP A 279 1.43 -17.96 38.03
N GLU A 280 1.78 -19.02 38.76
CA GLU A 280 2.42 -20.19 38.19
C GLU A 280 1.44 -21.02 37.33
N GLU A 281 0.22 -21.22 37.77
CA GLU A 281 -0.83 -21.85 36.96
C GLU A 281 -1.12 -21.06 35.70
N PHE A 282 -1.19 -19.71 35.80
CA PHE A 282 -1.36 -18.84 34.64
C PHE A 282 -0.21 -18.95 33.65
N LYS A 283 1.07 -18.98 34.14
CA LYS A 283 2.23 -19.17 33.29
C LYS A 283 2.22 -20.53 32.62
N ASN A 284 1.83 -21.57 33.34
CA ASN A 284 1.78 -22.95 32.84
C ASN A 284 0.66 -23.15 31.80
N ARG A 285 -0.42 -22.40 31.91
CA ARG A 285 -1.53 -22.41 30.97
C ARG A 285 -1.28 -21.55 29.73
N LEU A 286 -0.34 -20.65 29.81
CA LEU A 286 0.07 -19.93 28.61
C LEU A 286 0.61 -20.94 27.59
N PRO A 287 0.39 -20.71 26.28
CA PRO A 287 0.83 -21.62 25.26
C PRO A 287 2.37 -21.66 25.16
N PHE A 288 3.02 -22.24 26.13
CA PHE A 288 4.42 -22.62 26.12
C PHE A 288 4.55 -24.11 25.81
N SER A 289 5.60 -24.47 25.11
CA SER A 289 5.96 -25.88 24.97
C SER A 289 6.36 -26.49 26.33
N SER A 290 6.18 -27.78 26.51
CA SER A 290 6.49 -28.51 27.72
C SER A 290 7.95 -28.40 28.16
N ASP A 291 8.87 -27.99 27.30
CA ASP A 291 10.29 -27.72 27.58
C ASP A 291 10.56 -26.28 28.04
N GLY A 292 9.52 -25.50 28.36
CA GLY A 292 9.62 -24.09 28.78
C GLY A 292 10.04 -23.16 27.67
N LYS A 293 10.22 -23.66 26.45
CA LYS A 293 10.49 -22.81 25.29
C LYS A 293 9.22 -22.09 24.88
N LYS A 294 9.34 -20.82 24.70
CA LYS A 294 8.25 -19.90 24.33
C LYS A 294 7.60 -20.35 23.06
N LEU A 295 6.30 -20.54 23.08
CA LEU A 295 5.54 -20.70 21.85
C LEU A 295 5.75 -19.48 20.98
N ASN A 296 6.13 -19.76 19.76
CA ASN A 296 6.27 -18.74 18.75
C ASN A 296 4.87 -18.29 18.33
N ILE A 297 4.33 -17.23 18.98
CA ILE A 297 3.04 -16.61 18.60
C ILE A 297 3.14 -15.82 17.30
N THR A 298 4.32 -15.77 16.71
CA THR A 298 4.54 -15.22 15.38
C THR A 298 3.82 -16.10 14.38
N ARG A 299 2.95 -15.50 13.57
CA ARG A 299 2.29 -16.21 12.49
C ARG A 299 3.33 -16.69 11.49
N GLN A 300 3.49 -17.98 11.41
CA GLN A 300 4.25 -18.62 10.34
C GLN A 300 3.46 -18.49 9.04
N TRP A 301 4.16 -18.33 7.93
CA TRP A 301 3.50 -18.29 6.64
C TRP A 301 3.02 -19.68 6.27
N GLN A 302 1.81 -19.77 5.74
CA GLN A 302 1.20 -21.03 5.37
C GLN A 302 1.08 -21.14 3.84
N PRO A 303 1.22 -22.34 3.27
CA PRO A 303 0.94 -22.59 1.86
C PRO A 303 -0.45 -22.08 1.44
N GLY A 304 -0.56 -21.52 0.26
CA GLY A 304 -1.78 -20.90 -0.25
C GLY A 304 -2.10 -19.52 0.30
N ALA A 305 -1.45 -19.11 1.42
CA ALA A 305 -1.73 -17.84 2.05
C ALA A 305 -1.12 -16.62 1.35
N TYR A 306 -0.17 -16.85 0.47
CA TYR A 306 0.58 -15.83 -0.25
C TYR A 306 0.54 -16.06 -1.77
N ASP A 307 -0.53 -16.64 -2.25
CA ASP A 307 -0.81 -16.80 -3.65
C ASP A 307 -1.02 -15.45 -4.34
N PHE A 308 -0.57 -15.34 -5.58
CA PHE A 308 -0.75 -14.14 -6.38
C PHE A 308 -1.67 -14.43 -7.59
N TYR A 309 -2.59 -13.49 -7.83
CA TYR A 309 -3.55 -13.49 -8.92
C TYR A 309 -3.34 -12.22 -9.74
N PHE A 310 -2.55 -12.32 -10.82
CA PHE A 310 -2.27 -11.19 -11.69
C PHE A 310 -3.31 -11.13 -12.81
N GLU A 311 -4.14 -10.10 -12.83
CA GLU A 311 -5.08 -9.87 -13.92
C GLU A 311 -4.32 -9.36 -15.15
N ARG A 312 -4.41 -10.08 -16.26
CA ARG A 312 -3.72 -9.78 -17.53
C ARG A 312 -4.67 -9.96 -18.71
N LYS A 313 -4.27 -9.46 -19.87
CA LYS A 313 -4.95 -9.66 -21.15
C LYS A 313 -3.98 -10.33 -22.11
N ILE A 314 -4.46 -11.31 -22.85
CA ILE A 314 -3.68 -11.95 -23.92
C ILE A 314 -3.62 -11.00 -25.11
N VAL A 315 -2.41 -10.68 -25.57
CA VAL A 315 -2.18 -9.78 -26.71
C VAL A 315 -1.68 -10.51 -27.96
N ASN A 316 -1.10 -11.70 -27.79
CA ASN A 316 -0.71 -12.57 -28.91
C ASN A 316 -0.56 -14.03 -28.43
N ILE A 317 -0.67 -14.97 -29.37
CA ILE A 317 -0.44 -16.41 -29.15
C ILE A 317 0.37 -16.93 -30.34
N VAL A 318 1.52 -17.56 -30.05
CA VAL A 318 2.38 -18.19 -31.07
C VAL A 318 2.67 -19.61 -30.61
N THR A 319 2.12 -20.59 -31.31
CA THR A 319 2.17 -22.00 -30.93
C THR A 319 1.62 -22.21 -29.51
N ASN A 320 2.46 -22.51 -28.55
CA ASN A 320 2.09 -22.65 -27.14
C ASN A 320 2.57 -21.48 -26.24
N LYS A 321 3.09 -20.41 -26.85
CA LYS A 321 3.58 -19.22 -26.14
C LYS A 321 2.50 -18.16 -26.11
N ILE A 322 2.07 -17.80 -24.90
CA ILE A 322 1.11 -16.72 -24.61
C ILE A 322 1.87 -15.43 -24.35
N PHE A 323 1.46 -14.34 -25.02
CA PHE A 323 1.96 -12.99 -24.77
C PHE A 323 0.89 -12.18 -24.04
N ILE A 324 1.30 -11.48 -23.00
CA ILE A 324 0.41 -10.69 -22.14
C ILE A 324 0.71 -9.19 -22.24
N ASP A 325 -0.30 -8.39 -21.96
CA ASP A 325 -0.23 -6.92 -22.01
C ASP A 325 0.78 -6.33 -21.00
N ILE A 326 0.76 -6.78 -19.75
CA ILE A 326 1.48 -6.21 -18.62
C ILE A 326 2.48 -7.24 -18.09
N PRO A 327 3.73 -6.86 -17.79
CA PRO A 327 4.77 -7.81 -17.40
C PRO A 327 4.47 -8.56 -16.10
N ILE A 328 5.08 -9.71 -15.95
CA ILE A 328 5.17 -10.47 -14.70
C ILE A 328 6.15 -9.74 -13.77
N VAL A 329 5.72 -9.50 -12.54
CA VAL A 329 6.54 -8.81 -11.53
C VAL A 329 7.04 -9.73 -10.42
N GLN A 330 6.58 -10.99 -10.39
CA GLN A 330 7.03 -12.04 -9.48
C GLN A 330 7.48 -13.23 -10.32
N PRO A 331 8.68 -13.78 -10.15
CA PRO A 331 9.12 -14.91 -10.96
C PRO A 331 8.23 -16.13 -10.72
N ILE A 332 7.97 -16.88 -11.79
CA ILE A 332 7.22 -18.14 -11.74
C ILE A 332 8.22 -19.26 -11.95
N GLU A 333 8.40 -20.10 -10.94
CA GLU A 333 9.42 -21.15 -10.92
C GLU A 333 8.76 -22.52 -10.80
N LYS A 334 9.03 -23.42 -11.73
CA LYS A 334 8.45 -24.78 -11.75
C LYS A 334 8.76 -25.55 -10.47
N ARG A 335 9.97 -25.40 -9.93
CA ARG A 335 10.40 -26.03 -8.67
C ARG A 335 9.55 -25.63 -7.45
N PHE A 336 8.81 -24.52 -7.54
CA PHE A 336 7.91 -24.03 -6.48
C PHE A 336 6.44 -24.12 -6.88
N GLY A 337 6.08 -25.11 -7.73
CA GLY A 337 4.71 -25.35 -8.18
C GLY A 337 4.35 -24.61 -9.46
N GLY A 338 5.29 -23.89 -10.08
CA GLY A 338 5.07 -23.19 -11.35
C GLY A 338 3.99 -22.12 -11.26
N GLY A 339 3.14 -22.08 -12.28
CA GLY A 339 1.99 -21.20 -12.38
C GLY A 339 0.92 -21.78 -13.28
N LYS A 340 -0.25 -21.14 -13.26
CA LYS A 340 -1.37 -21.46 -14.15
C LYS A 340 -1.99 -20.19 -14.70
N ILE A 341 -2.66 -20.29 -15.82
CA ILE A 341 -3.57 -19.24 -16.27
C ILE A 341 -5.01 -19.74 -16.24
N TYR A 342 -5.94 -18.83 -15.99
CA TYR A 342 -7.37 -19.12 -15.95
C TYR A 342 -8.15 -17.99 -16.61
N HIS A 343 -9.25 -18.30 -17.26
CA HIS A 343 -10.28 -17.30 -17.54
C HIS A 343 -10.93 -16.84 -16.23
N TYR A 344 -11.34 -15.59 -16.20
CA TYR A 344 -12.10 -15.05 -15.09
C TYR A 344 -13.16 -14.04 -15.54
N SER A 345 -14.16 -13.84 -14.71
CA SER A 345 -15.15 -12.76 -14.85
C SER A 345 -15.22 -11.94 -13.58
N ASN A 346 -15.75 -10.73 -13.69
CA ASN A 346 -16.03 -9.87 -12.55
C ASN A 346 -17.26 -8.98 -12.85
N PRO A 347 -18.48 -9.54 -12.82
CA PRO A 347 -19.69 -8.83 -13.21
C PRO A 347 -20.10 -7.69 -12.28
N GLY A 348 -19.64 -7.73 -11.02
CA GLY A 348 -19.97 -6.73 -10.00
C GLY A 348 -18.96 -5.60 -9.84
N ARG A 349 -17.93 -5.51 -10.71
CA ARG A 349 -16.87 -4.50 -10.59
C ARG A 349 -17.40 -3.10 -10.85
N VAL A 350 -17.14 -2.19 -9.91
CA VAL A 350 -17.43 -0.76 -10.06
C VAL A 350 -16.29 -0.09 -10.81
N THR A 351 -16.64 0.65 -11.86
CA THR A 351 -15.66 1.32 -12.74
C THR A 351 -16.04 2.77 -13.00
N GLU A 352 -15.08 3.56 -13.48
CA GLU A 352 -15.31 4.95 -13.92
C GLU A 352 -15.91 5.83 -12.81
N VAL A 353 -15.25 5.84 -11.63
CA VAL A 353 -15.63 6.69 -10.50
C VAL A 353 -14.54 7.71 -10.19
N GLY A 354 -14.95 8.97 -9.99
CA GLY A 354 -14.06 10.06 -9.65
C GLY A 354 -14.42 10.78 -8.36
N ILE A 355 -13.41 11.16 -7.56
CA ILE A 355 -13.56 12.09 -6.43
C ILE A 355 -12.62 13.27 -6.68
N GLU A 356 -13.16 14.48 -6.73
CA GLU A 356 -12.40 15.65 -7.18
C GLU A 356 -12.66 16.91 -6.35
N ASN A 357 -11.60 17.70 -6.15
CA ASN A 357 -11.68 19.09 -5.66
C ASN A 357 -12.41 19.23 -4.31
N LEU A 358 -12.08 18.39 -3.35
CA LEU A 358 -12.68 18.36 -2.02
C LEU A 358 -11.64 18.54 -0.93
N ARG A 359 -12.07 19.16 0.17
CA ARG A 359 -11.36 19.07 1.45
C ARG A 359 -12.07 18.07 2.36
N LEU A 360 -11.32 17.13 2.92
CA LEU A 360 -11.83 16.09 3.80
C LEU A 360 -11.20 16.26 5.18
N VAL A 361 -12.02 16.36 6.23
CA VAL A 361 -11.56 16.56 7.59
C VAL A 361 -12.25 15.54 8.49
N SER A 362 -11.51 14.93 9.41
CA SER A 362 -12.12 14.16 10.49
C SER A 362 -12.19 14.97 11.76
N GLU A 363 -13.35 15.06 12.40
CA GLU A 363 -13.42 15.42 13.80
C GLU A 363 -12.67 14.38 14.64
N PHE A 364 -12.12 14.81 15.75
CA PHE A 364 -11.52 13.91 16.73
C PHE A 364 -11.69 14.49 18.14
N SER A 365 -11.78 13.63 19.15
CA SER A 365 -11.83 14.11 20.54
C SER A 365 -10.43 14.40 21.06
N LYS A 366 -10.31 15.42 21.92
CA LYS A 366 -9.09 15.65 22.69
C LYS A 366 -8.92 14.54 23.72
N PRO A 367 -7.69 14.18 24.10
CA PRO A 367 -7.45 13.19 25.15
C PRO A 367 -8.18 13.56 26.45
N THR A 368 -8.93 12.62 27.01
CA THR A 368 -9.51 12.71 28.35
C THR A 368 -8.86 11.68 29.28
N LYS A 369 -9.11 11.79 30.60
CA LYS A 369 -8.53 10.83 31.56
C LYS A 369 -9.18 9.44 31.52
N GLU A 370 -10.25 9.27 30.78
CA GLU A 370 -10.99 8.01 30.67
C GLU A 370 -10.76 7.37 29.32
N ASN A 371 -10.41 6.08 29.34
CA ASN A 371 -10.27 5.30 28.12
C ASN A 371 -11.52 4.44 27.89
N PRO A 372 -12.34 4.75 26.88
CA PRO A 372 -13.55 3.99 26.60
C PRO A 372 -13.26 2.55 26.10
N TYR A 373 -12.00 2.23 25.74
CA TYR A 373 -11.63 0.94 25.12
C TYR A 373 -10.99 -0.06 26.07
N GLY A 374 -10.95 0.23 27.35
CA GLY A 374 -10.56 -0.75 28.37
C GLY A 374 -9.09 -1.08 28.48
N ASP A 375 -8.17 -0.26 27.93
CA ASP A 375 -6.75 -0.26 28.30
C ASP A 375 -6.50 0.89 29.27
N PRO A 376 -6.51 0.65 30.59
CA PRO A 376 -6.40 1.70 31.59
C PRO A 376 -5.03 2.38 31.63
N GLU A 377 -4.02 1.83 30.94
CA GLU A 377 -2.67 2.40 30.86
C GLU A 377 -2.50 3.32 29.63
N LYS A 378 -3.46 3.28 28.66
CA LYS A 378 -3.40 4.04 27.43
C LYS A 378 -4.68 4.82 27.20
N ILE A 379 -4.81 5.87 27.95
CA ILE A 379 -5.85 6.86 27.73
C ILE A 379 -5.46 7.68 26.51
N ASN A 380 -5.96 7.28 25.35
CA ASN A 380 -5.81 8.08 24.16
C ASN A 380 -7.12 8.16 23.41
N THR A 381 -7.87 9.20 23.69
CA THR A 381 -9.13 9.51 23.03
C THR A 381 -8.94 10.12 21.65
N ALA A 382 -7.69 10.42 21.24
CA ALA A 382 -7.38 10.77 19.87
C ALA A 382 -7.64 9.62 18.88
N GLU A 383 -8.04 8.44 19.37
CA GLU A 383 -8.53 7.32 18.54
C GLU A 383 -10.01 7.42 18.17
N LEU A 384 -10.75 8.37 18.73
CA LEU A 384 -12.13 8.68 18.33
C LEU A 384 -12.10 9.64 17.14
N HIS A 385 -12.04 9.07 15.93
CA HIS A 385 -11.97 9.78 14.65
C HIS A 385 -12.40 8.85 13.51
N ALA A 386 -12.61 9.40 12.30
CA ALA A 386 -12.72 8.57 11.10
C ALA A 386 -11.34 7.98 10.73
N TRP A 387 -11.33 6.76 10.21
CA TRP A 387 -10.10 6.03 9.93
C TRP A 387 -9.54 6.32 8.55
N ASN A 388 -10.39 6.37 7.53
CA ASN A 388 -9.97 6.72 6.18
C ASN A 388 -10.76 7.91 5.64
N GLY A 389 -10.09 8.75 4.86
CA GLY A 389 -10.77 9.73 4.03
C GLY A 389 -11.48 9.05 2.88
N ILE A 390 -10.74 8.34 2.04
CA ILE A 390 -11.25 7.60 0.88
C ILE A 390 -10.69 6.18 0.87
N HIS A 391 -11.57 5.20 0.68
CA HIS A 391 -11.19 3.82 0.45
C HIS A 391 -11.71 3.32 -0.90
N ILE A 392 -10.80 3.02 -1.81
CA ILE A 392 -11.07 2.33 -3.08
C ILE A 392 -11.05 0.84 -2.79
N LYS A 393 -12.22 0.19 -2.73
CA LYS A 393 -12.37 -1.23 -2.36
C LYS A 393 -11.86 -2.17 -3.47
N PRO A 394 -11.53 -3.43 -3.15
CA PRO A 394 -10.93 -4.37 -4.12
C PRO A 394 -11.72 -4.57 -5.40
N ASN A 395 -13.07 -4.60 -5.31
CA ASN A 395 -13.94 -4.80 -6.47
C ASN A 395 -14.23 -3.48 -7.22
N SER A 396 -13.15 -2.75 -7.56
CA SER A 396 -13.23 -1.52 -8.34
C SER A 396 -12.06 -1.38 -9.30
N GLU A 397 -12.26 -0.71 -10.44
CA GLU A 397 -11.25 -0.49 -11.48
C GLU A 397 -11.45 0.86 -12.18
N ASN A 398 -10.37 1.47 -12.69
CA ASN A 398 -10.41 2.76 -13.37
C ASN A 398 -11.02 3.86 -12.51
N ILE A 399 -10.43 4.09 -11.34
CA ILE A 399 -10.87 5.11 -10.37
C ILE A 399 -9.87 6.26 -10.38
N TRP A 400 -10.35 7.48 -10.15
CA TRP A 400 -9.43 8.60 -9.90
C TRP A 400 -9.82 9.42 -8.67
N ILE A 401 -8.79 9.83 -7.93
CA ILE A 401 -8.88 10.76 -6.80
C ILE A 401 -7.96 11.93 -7.12
N LYS A 402 -8.50 13.13 -7.19
CA LYS A 402 -7.76 14.30 -7.70
C LYS A 402 -8.04 15.56 -6.89
N ASN A 403 -6.97 16.31 -6.58
CA ASN A 403 -7.07 17.58 -5.86
C ASN A 403 -7.80 17.47 -4.51
N ILE A 404 -7.39 16.50 -3.69
CA ILE A 404 -7.95 16.31 -2.36
C ILE A 404 -6.97 16.82 -1.31
N ILE A 405 -7.47 17.61 -0.36
CA ILE A 405 -6.73 17.96 0.84
C ILE A 405 -7.41 17.30 2.04
N GLY A 406 -6.67 16.49 2.78
CA GLY A 406 -7.19 15.76 3.93
C GLY A 406 -6.49 16.09 5.24
N ASN A 407 -7.21 15.91 6.35
CA ASN A 407 -6.65 16.12 7.68
C ASN A 407 -7.32 15.24 8.74
N TYR A 408 -6.54 14.78 9.71
CA TYR A 408 -6.97 14.12 10.95
C TYR A 408 -7.54 12.70 10.82
N PHE A 409 -7.41 12.04 9.68
CA PHE A 409 -7.79 10.62 9.57
C PHE A 409 -6.79 9.72 10.31
N GLY A 410 -7.30 8.70 10.96
CA GLY A 410 -6.48 7.84 11.80
C GLY A 410 -5.57 6.87 11.05
N TRP A 411 -6.07 6.34 9.92
CA TRP A 411 -5.34 5.37 9.11
C TRP A 411 -4.74 6.01 7.86
N SER A 412 -5.56 6.38 6.89
CA SER A 412 -5.09 6.94 5.62
C SER A 412 -6.00 8.04 5.10
N LEU A 413 -5.42 8.97 4.33
CA LEU A 413 -6.24 9.84 3.49
C LEU A 413 -6.83 9.04 2.33
N VAL A 414 -5.99 8.25 1.63
CA VAL A 414 -6.45 7.37 0.56
C VAL A 414 -5.86 5.98 0.73
N SER A 415 -6.73 4.96 0.71
CA SER A 415 -6.39 3.55 0.63
C SER A 415 -6.88 2.98 -0.70
N ALA A 416 -5.96 2.51 -1.56
CA ALA A 416 -6.24 1.99 -2.88
C ALA A 416 -6.10 0.46 -2.91
N SER A 417 -7.23 -0.24 -2.73
CA SER A 417 -7.29 -1.70 -2.82
C SER A 417 -7.87 -2.20 -4.15
N GLY A 418 -8.40 -1.30 -4.97
CA GLY A 418 -8.86 -1.58 -6.32
C GLY A 418 -7.75 -1.71 -7.34
N LYS A 419 -8.12 -1.73 -8.62
CA LYS A 419 -7.21 -1.85 -9.75
C LYS A 419 -7.23 -0.61 -10.63
N LYS A 420 -6.07 -0.23 -11.19
CA LYS A 420 -5.94 0.91 -12.11
C LYS A 420 -6.51 2.22 -11.54
N ALA A 421 -6.25 2.49 -10.26
CA ALA A 421 -6.58 3.79 -9.68
C ALA A 421 -5.45 4.79 -9.88
N THR A 422 -5.81 6.05 -10.17
CA THR A 422 -4.90 7.20 -10.15
C THR A 422 -5.25 8.11 -8.99
N ILE A 423 -4.32 8.31 -8.06
CA ILE A 423 -4.41 9.28 -6.98
C ILE A 423 -3.39 10.37 -7.28
N GLN A 424 -3.85 11.60 -7.50
CA GLN A 424 -2.95 12.67 -7.89
C GLN A 424 -3.29 14.03 -7.28
N ASP A 425 -2.24 14.83 -7.10
CA ASP A 425 -2.35 16.20 -6.59
C ASP A 425 -3.10 16.26 -5.24
N CYS A 426 -2.81 15.28 -4.35
CA CYS A 426 -3.46 15.14 -3.07
C CYS A 426 -2.51 15.43 -1.90
N ILE A 427 -3.01 16.07 -0.85
CA ILE A 427 -2.21 16.42 0.32
C ILE A 427 -2.89 15.93 1.60
N ASN A 428 -2.15 15.19 2.42
CA ASN A 428 -2.53 14.89 3.79
C ASN A 428 -1.82 15.84 4.76
N LEU A 429 -2.55 16.75 5.36
CA LEU A 429 -1.99 17.79 6.24
C LEU A 429 -1.56 17.26 7.62
N GLY A 430 -2.09 16.10 8.01
CA GLY A 430 -1.73 15.47 9.29
C GLY A 430 -2.72 14.42 9.75
N HIS A 431 -2.39 13.81 10.87
CA HIS A 431 -3.17 12.75 11.51
C HIS A 431 -3.46 13.08 12.96
N ALA A 432 -4.65 12.70 13.45
CA ALA A 432 -5.02 12.85 14.85
C ALA A 432 -4.67 11.62 15.72
N SER A 433 -4.55 10.44 15.09
CA SER A 433 -4.30 9.18 15.77
C SER A 433 -2.94 9.11 16.48
N GLU A 434 -2.77 8.11 17.34
CA GLU A 434 -1.47 7.78 17.95
C GLU A 434 -0.39 7.45 16.90
N ILE A 435 0.87 7.64 17.27
CA ILE A 435 2.03 7.15 16.50
C ILE A 435 2.29 5.70 16.91
N ASN A 436 1.46 4.78 16.44
CA ASN A 436 1.52 3.37 16.81
C ASN A 436 1.16 2.44 15.63
N GLY A 437 1.26 1.11 15.82
CA GLY A 437 0.93 0.11 14.81
C GLY A 437 -0.50 0.24 14.27
N GLY A 438 -0.68 0.05 12.96
CA GLY A 438 -1.98 0.13 12.31
C GLY A 438 -2.55 1.55 12.17
N ARG A 439 -1.68 2.59 12.16
CA ARG A 439 -2.09 3.99 12.09
C ARG A 439 -1.14 4.80 11.23
N ARG A 440 -1.66 5.92 10.68
CA ARG A 440 -0.89 6.94 9.95
C ARG A 440 -0.16 6.40 8.72
N TYR A 441 -0.87 5.62 7.91
CA TYR A 441 -0.45 5.22 6.57
C TYR A 441 -1.06 6.18 5.55
N SER A 442 -0.41 7.30 5.30
CA SER A 442 -1.03 8.46 4.62
C SER A 442 -1.61 8.12 3.24
N PHE A 443 -0.81 7.47 2.39
CA PHE A 443 -1.20 6.96 1.08
C PHE A 443 -0.82 5.50 0.97
N MET A 444 -1.81 4.65 0.77
CA MET A 444 -1.64 3.20 0.87
C MET A 444 -2.16 2.48 -0.37
N ILE A 445 -1.35 1.56 -0.91
CA ILE A 445 -1.75 0.66 -2.00
C ILE A 445 -1.85 -0.77 -1.47
N ASN A 446 -2.99 -1.43 -1.73
CA ASN A 446 -3.25 -2.85 -1.45
C ASN A 446 -3.65 -3.62 -2.70
N GLY A 447 -4.02 -2.92 -3.79
CA GLY A 447 -4.42 -3.50 -5.07
C GLY A 447 -3.30 -3.53 -6.10
N GLN A 448 -3.65 -3.79 -7.36
CA GLN A 448 -2.70 -3.87 -8.46
C GLN A 448 -2.90 -2.75 -9.50
N LEU A 449 -1.82 -2.37 -10.18
CA LEU A 449 -1.84 -1.39 -11.28
C LEU A 449 -2.25 0.03 -10.84
N ASN A 450 -1.96 0.41 -9.60
CA ASN A 450 -2.32 1.71 -9.05
C ASN A 450 -1.17 2.72 -9.18
N LEU A 451 -1.52 3.97 -9.40
CA LEU A 451 -0.63 5.11 -9.51
C LEU A 451 -0.94 6.13 -8.41
N ILE A 452 0.07 6.50 -7.64
CA ILE A 452 0.03 7.66 -6.73
C ILE A 452 1.09 8.64 -7.21
N GLN A 453 0.65 9.80 -7.69
CA GLN A 453 1.56 10.81 -8.25
C GLN A 453 1.30 12.20 -7.69
N ARG A 454 2.38 12.96 -7.46
CA ARG A 454 2.33 14.31 -6.88
C ARG A 454 1.43 14.36 -5.66
N CYS A 455 1.76 13.51 -4.67
CA CYS A 455 1.08 13.49 -3.39
C CYS A 455 2.04 13.88 -2.27
N ALA A 456 1.57 14.72 -1.34
CA ALA A 456 2.34 15.15 -0.18
C ALA A 456 1.66 14.77 1.12
N THR A 457 2.45 14.55 2.16
CA THR A 457 1.93 14.18 3.47
C THR A 457 2.78 14.76 4.59
N ASN A 458 2.14 15.00 5.73
CA ASN A 458 2.78 15.53 6.93
C ASN A 458 2.48 14.62 8.13
N ALA A 459 3.52 14.34 8.92
CA ALA A 459 3.45 13.59 10.17
C ALA A 459 2.87 12.18 10.06
N GLY A 460 2.97 11.54 8.90
CA GLY A 460 2.63 10.14 8.71
C GLY A 460 3.61 9.23 9.45
N ARG A 461 3.16 8.03 9.82
CA ARG A 461 4.03 6.99 10.35
C ARG A 461 4.66 6.17 9.21
N HIS A 462 3.88 5.87 8.20
CA HIS A 462 4.33 5.30 6.93
C HIS A 462 3.65 6.09 5.82
N GLU A 463 4.40 6.97 5.18
CA GLU A 463 3.85 7.97 4.26
C GLU A 463 3.29 7.35 2.99
N PHE A 464 4.15 6.60 2.30
CA PHE A 464 3.87 5.92 1.04
C PHE A 464 4.18 4.44 1.22
N VAL A 465 3.13 3.60 1.18
CA VAL A 465 3.23 2.23 1.67
C VAL A 465 2.40 1.26 0.83
N THR A 466 2.94 0.06 0.60
CA THR A 466 2.16 -1.09 0.16
C THR A 466 1.95 -2.05 1.33
N GLN A 467 0.82 -2.74 1.33
CA GLN A 467 0.43 -3.68 2.38
C GLN A 467 0.75 -5.14 1.98
N GLN A 468 0.22 -6.07 2.76
CA GLN A 468 0.43 -7.50 2.52
C GLN A 468 -0.05 -7.93 1.13
N LYS A 469 0.71 -8.83 0.49
CA LYS A 469 0.35 -9.48 -0.78
C LYS A 469 -0.06 -8.51 -1.90
N THR A 470 0.41 -7.26 -1.82
CA THR A 470 0.11 -6.29 -2.85
C THR A 470 0.75 -6.72 -4.17
N ALA A 471 -0.09 -7.02 -5.15
CA ALA A 471 0.35 -7.44 -6.48
C ALA A 471 0.70 -6.21 -7.34
N GLY A 472 1.89 -6.21 -7.94
CA GLY A 472 2.31 -5.16 -8.88
C GLY A 472 1.93 -5.44 -10.35
N PRO A 473 2.35 -4.53 -11.22
CA PRO A 473 3.09 -3.29 -10.92
C PRO A 473 2.23 -2.23 -10.22
N ASN A 474 2.86 -1.44 -9.33
CA ASN A 474 2.30 -0.26 -8.70
C ASN A 474 3.36 0.86 -8.66
N VAL A 475 2.95 2.12 -8.66
CA VAL A 475 3.87 3.26 -8.70
C VAL A 475 3.51 4.35 -7.70
N PHE A 476 4.51 4.84 -6.99
CA PHE A 476 4.53 6.14 -6.33
C PHE A 476 5.53 7.02 -7.07
N VAL A 477 5.10 8.16 -7.62
CA VAL A 477 5.98 9.05 -8.37
C VAL A 477 5.81 10.51 -7.96
N ASP A 478 6.94 11.20 -7.83
CA ASP A 478 7.03 12.62 -7.44
C ASP A 478 6.24 12.93 -6.16
N CYS A 479 6.46 12.14 -5.12
CA CYS A 479 5.78 12.20 -3.83
C CYS A 479 6.72 12.65 -2.71
N ILE A 480 6.19 13.34 -1.69
CA ILE A 480 7.01 13.85 -0.58
C ILE A 480 6.33 13.71 0.79
N GLY A 481 7.08 13.20 1.76
CA GLY A 481 6.70 13.14 3.17
C GLY A 481 7.48 14.14 4.02
N TYR A 482 6.75 14.92 4.83
CA TYR A 482 7.29 15.86 5.80
C TYR A 482 7.03 15.36 7.22
N ASN A 483 7.92 15.69 8.16
CA ASN A 483 7.81 15.32 9.58
C ASN A 483 7.53 13.83 9.80
N SER A 484 8.06 12.98 8.92
CA SER A 484 7.83 11.54 8.90
C SER A 484 8.18 10.89 10.25
N LYS A 485 7.34 9.99 10.74
CA LYS A 485 7.53 9.36 12.06
C LYS A 485 8.19 7.98 11.96
N SER A 486 8.12 7.33 10.79
CA SER A 486 8.77 6.06 10.52
C SER A 486 9.03 5.90 9.01
N LEU A 487 9.42 4.74 8.58
CA LEU A 487 9.87 4.40 7.23
C LEU A 487 8.74 4.41 6.17
N SER A 488 9.11 4.61 4.91
CA SER A 488 8.27 4.40 3.71
C SER A 488 8.75 3.19 2.93
N GLY A 489 7.85 2.54 2.17
CA GLY A 489 8.13 1.34 1.38
C GLY A 489 7.13 0.22 1.64
N PRO A 490 7.38 -1.00 1.14
CA PRO A 490 6.57 -2.17 1.48
C PRO A 490 6.52 -2.39 2.99
N HIS A 491 5.30 -2.57 3.54
CA HIS A 491 5.18 -2.63 4.99
C HIS A 491 5.37 -4.05 5.55
N HIS A 492 4.71 -5.05 4.97
CA HIS A 492 4.76 -6.42 5.48
C HIS A 492 4.21 -7.44 4.47
N ARG A 493 4.59 -8.71 4.66
CA ARG A 493 3.97 -9.88 4.04
C ARG A 493 3.90 -9.83 2.52
N TYR A 494 5.03 -9.57 1.91
CA TYR A 494 5.34 -9.82 0.52
C TYR A 494 4.55 -9.01 -0.50
N SER A 495 4.74 -7.70 -0.50
CA SER A 495 4.35 -6.88 -1.65
C SER A 495 5.33 -7.07 -2.81
N VAL A 496 4.87 -7.12 -4.05
CA VAL A 496 5.72 -7.38 -5.22
C VAL A 496 5.52 -6.33 -6.32
N GLY A 497 6.63 -5.93 -6.97
CA GLY A 497 6.59 -5.08 -8.16
C GLY A 497 6.11 -3.66 -7.87
N THR A 498 6.75 -2.96 -6.93
CA THR A 498 6.44 -1.55 -6.62
C THR A 498 7.61 -0.66 -7.00
N LEU A 499 7.33 0.38 -7.77
CA LEU A 499 8.27 1.45 -8.09
C LEU A 499 7.99 2.66 -7.18
N PHE A 500 9.03 3.12 -6.51
CA PHE A 500 9.11 4.44 -5.89
C PHE A 500 10.04 5.27 -6.77
N ASP A 501 9.51 6.32 -7.38
CA ASP A 501 10.20 7.14 -8.38
C ASP A 501 10.16 8.60 -7.96
N ASN A 502 11.30 9.22 -7.72
CA ASN A 502 11.36 10.58 -7.19
C ASN A 502 10.51 10.75 -5.90
N VAL A 503 10.59 9.80 -4.98
CA VAL A 503 9.93 9.92 -3.67
C VAL A 503 10.92 10.44 -2.65
N LYS A 504 10.52 11.49 -1.91
CA LYS A 504 11.30 12.05 -0.80
C LYS A 504 10.67 11.67 0.54
N SER A 505 11.49 11.14 1.44
CA SER A 505 11.12 10.80 2.81
C SER A 505 12.18 11.31 3.80
N GLU A 506 11.78 11.84 4.93
CA GLU A 506 12.68 12.23 6.02
C GLU A 506 13.11 11.06 6.92
N LYS A 507 12.56 9.88 6.69
CA LYS A 507 12.91 8.63 7.35
C LYS A 507 13.37 7.60 6.32
N PRO A 508 14.03 6.51 6.75
CA PRO A 508 14.50 5.48 5.83
C PRO A 508 13.42 4.97 4.89
N MET A 509 13.82 4.67 3.65
CA MET A 509 13.02 3.88 2.73
C MET A 509 13.50 2.42 2.79
N GLU A 510 12.57 1.47 2.95
CA GLU A 510 12.96 0.08 3.15
C GLU A 510 12.11 -0.92 2.37
N SER A 511 12.78 -1.99 1.92
CA SER A 511 12.18 -3.26 1.48
C SER A 511 13.11 -4.37 1.96
N ARG A 512 12.77 -5.05 3.06
CA ARG A 512 13.69 -6.00 3.71
C ARG A 512 12.98 -7.13 4.45
N PHE A 513 13.77 -8.06 4.95
CA PHE A 513 13.28 -9.05 5.89
C PHE A 513 12.97 -8.42 7.25
N ARG A 514 11.74 -8.52 7.69
CA ARG A 514 11.26 -7.99 8.97
C ARG A 514 10.97 -9.10 9.99
N GLY A 515 11.15 -10.34 9.60
CA GLY A 515 11.04 -11.52 10.44
C GLY A 515 9.74 -11.56 11.24
N SER A 516 9.85 -11.70 12.54
CA SER A 516 8.73 -11.75 13.49
C SER A 516 8.16 -10.39 13.89
N SER A 517 8.63 -9.27 13.32
CA SER A 517 8.08 -7.94 13.63
C SER A 517 6.55 -7.92 13.46
N GLY A 518 5.85 -7.19 14.34
CA GLY A 518 4.38 -7.25 14.40
C GLY A 518 3.90 -8.67 14.73
N THR A 519 3.19 -9.29 13.81
CA THR A 519 2.66 -10.66 13.94
C THR A 519 3.27 -11.61 12.92
N GLY A 520 4.56 -11.49 12.61
CA GLY A 520 5.23 -12.29 11.58
C GLY A 520 5.18 -11.62 10.21
N HIS A 521 5.85 -10.46 10.09
CA HIS A 521 5.90 -9.71 8.85
C HIS A 521 6.67 -10.43 7.74
N GLY A 522 7.67 -11.27 8.09
CA GLY A 522 8.53 -11.94 7.12
C GLY A 522 9.21 -10.94 6.19
N TRP A 523 9.26 -11.23 4.91
CA TRP A 523 9.69 -10.28 3.88
C TRP A 523 8.63 -9.20 3.67
N ALA A 524 9.02 -7.95 3.76
CA ALA A 524 8.10 -6.82 3.56
C ALA A 524 7.69 -6.72 2.09
N GLY A 525 8.65 -6.86 1.19
CA GLY A 525 8.43 -6.83 -0.25
C GLY A 525 9.55 -7.51 -1.02
N SER A 526 9.33 -7.63 -2.32
CA SER A 526 10.29 -8.08 -3.32
C SER A 526 10.00 -7.37 -4.65
N GLN A 527 10.96 -7.36 -5.56
CA GLN A 527 10.86 -6.63 -6.82
C GLN A 527 10.45 -5.15 -6.61
N THR A 528 10.95 -4.56 -5.52
CA THR A 528 10.78 -3.14 -5.20
C THR A 528 11.91 -2.36 -5.85
N CYS A 529 11.55 -1.31 -6.58
CA CYS A 529 12.51 -0.40 -7.21
C CYS A 529 12.41 0.98 -6.57
N PHE A 530 13.51 1.48 -6.02
CA PHE A 530 13.67 2.86 -5.58
C PHE A 530 14.51 3.59 -6.63
N TYR A 531 13.89 4.44 -7.43
CA TYR A 531 14.52 5.18 -8.51
C TYR A 531 14.55 6.68 -8.20
N ASN A 532 15.73 7.26 -8.18
CA ASN A 532 15.95 8.69 -7.92
C ASN A 532 15.22 9.20 -6.65
N CYS A 533 15.08 8.35 -5.64
CA CYS A 533 14.45 8.67 -4.36
C CYS A 533 15.44 9.40 -3.43
N LYS A 534 14.91 10.21 -2.51
CA LYS A 534 15.68 10.92 -1.49
C LYS A 534 15.25 10.48 -0.09
N ALA A 535 16.15 9.86 0.66
CA ALA A 535 15.94 9.43 2.03
C ALA A 535 17.27 9.40 2.80
N PRO A 536 17.26 9.52 4.15
CA PRO A 536 18.49 9.43 4.94
C PRO A 536 19.21 8.08 4.80
N LYS A 537 18.46 7.01 4.48
CA LYS A 537 18.98 5.66 4.30
C LYS A 537 18.03 4.80 3.48
N PHE A 538 18.59 3.96 2.61
CA PHE A 538 17.89 2.86 1.97
C PHE A 538 18.26 1.55 2.68
N ILE A 539 17.26 0.77 3.09
CA ILE A 539 17.43 -0.56 3.70
C ILE A 539 16.72 -1.56 2.79
N VAL A 540 17.46 -2.05 1.81
CA VAL A 540 16.90 -2.89 0.75
C VAL A 540 17.60 -4.24 0.76
N GLU A 541 16.81 -5.28 0.98
CA GLU A 541 17.20 -6.67 0.95
C GLU A 541 16.29 -7.40 -0.04
N SER A 542 16.81 -8.40 -0.71
CA SER A 542 16.05 -9.25 -1.61
C SER A 542 15.83 -10.63 -0.98
N PRO A 543 14.61 -11.18 -1.00
CA PRO A 543 14.41 -12.56 -0.61
C PRO A 543 15.17 -13.51 -1.55
N PRO A 544 15.51 -14.73 -1.11
CA PRO A 544 16.05 -15.73 -2.00
C PRO A 544 15.19 -15.88 -3.27
N GLY A 545 15.81 -15.79 -4.46
CA GLY A 545 15.13 -15.84 -5.74
C GLY A 545 14.38 -14.56 -6.16
N GLY A 546 14.38 -13.53 -5.33
CA GLY A 546 13.84 -12.20 -5.67
C GLY A 546 14.94 -11.18 -5.93
N VAL A 547 14.57 -10.04 -6.49
CA VAL A 547 15.46 -8.90 -6.73
C VAL A 547 14.74 -7.60 -6.36
N SER A 548 15.41 -6.72 -5.61
CA SER A 548 14.96 -5.34 -5.38
C SER A 548 16.09 -4.39 -5.76
N TRP A 549 15.75 -3.18 -6.20
CA TRP A 549 16.71 -2.24 -6.80
C TRP A 549 16.71 -0.91 -6.06
N VAL A 550 17.91 -0.32 -5.95
CA VAL A 550 18.10 1.08 -5.60
C VAL A 550 18.94 1.70 -6.70
N ILE A 551 18.39 2.67 -7.40
CA ILE A 551 19.05 3.38 -8.49
C ILE A 551 19.04 4.87 -8.13
N SER A 552 20.22 5.40 -7.82
CA SER A 552 20.41 6.78 -7.39
C SER A 552 21.71 7.33 -7.96
N SER A 553 21.86 8.64 -7.98
CA SER A 553 23.07 9.33 -8.42
C SER A 553 24.30 9.18 -7.49
N GLY A 554 24.27 8.23 -6.54
CA GLY A 554 25.34 8.01 -5.58
C GLY A 554 25.36 9.02 -4.43
N ASP A 555 26.56 9.38 -3.94
CA ASP A 555 26.71 10.28 -2.79
C ASP A 555 26.28 11.73 -3.09
N ASN A 556 26.20 12.11 -4.36
CA ASN A 556 25.70 13.41 -4.78
C ASN A 556 24.18 13.38 -4.93
N GLN A 557 23.45 13.42 -3.79
CA GLN A 557 21.99 13.36 -3.75
C GLN A 557 21.29 14.56 -4.43
N ASP A 558 22.03 15.57 -4.84
CA ASP A 558 21.49 16.75 -5.54
C ASP A 558 21.53 16.62 -7.06
N SER A 559 22.29 15.65 -7.61
CA SER A 559 22.23 15.33 -9.04
C SER A 559 21.03 14.44 -9.34
N LEU A 560 20.36 14.74 -10.43
CA LEU A 560 19.24 13.92 -10.92
C LEU A 560 19.75 12.90 -11.93
N LEU A 561 19.18 11.69 -11.88
CA LEU A 561 19.44 10.67 -12.90
C LEU A 561 18.93 11.07 -14.28
N ASN A 562 19.46 10.46 -15.32
CA ASN A 562 18.91 10.53 -16.67
C ASN A 562 18.43 9.12 -17.10
N PRO A 563 17.12 8.92 -17.28
CA PRO A 563 16.03 9.91 -17.16
C PRO A 563 15.77 10.32 -15.70
N VAL A 564 15.24 11.51 -15.49
CA VAL A 564 14.88 12.00 -14.14
C VAL A 564 13.82 11.12 -13.50
N SER A 565 12.90 10.55 -14.27
CA SER A 565 11.86 9.62 -13.82
C SER A 565 11.80 8.41 -14.74
N LEU A 566 11.92 7.24 -14.15
CA LEU A 566 11.78 5.97 -14.84
C LEU A 566 10.33 5.78 -15.33
N TYR A 567 9.36 6.04 -14.46
CA TYR A 567 7.93 5.89 -14.78
C TYR A 567 7.51 6.76 -15.98
N TYR A 568 7.80 8.05 -15.94
CA TYR A 568 7.41 8.95 -17.02
C TYR A 568 8.15 8.65 -18.32
N LYS A 569 9.39 8.17 -18.24
CA LYS A 569 10.14 7.72 -19.41
C LYS A 569 9.53 6.46 -20.02
N GLN A 570 9.16 5.48 -19.22
CA GLN A 570 8.45 4.28 -19.68
C GLN A 570 7.09 4.63 -20.31
N VAL A 571 6.34 5.57 -19.73
CA VAL A 571 5.09 6.08 -20.32
C VAL A 571 5.34 6.76 -21.66
N GLN A 572 6.38 7.59 -21.74
CA GLN A 572 6.77 8.26 -23.00
C GLN A 572 7.08 7.25 -24.11
N GLU A 573 7.84 6.21 -23.81
CA GLU A 573 8.21 5.18 -24.78
C GLU A 573 7.02 4.33 -25.22
N ARG A 574 6.11 4.00 -24.31
CA ARG A 574 4.94 3.18 -24.62
C ARG A 574 3.84 3.96 -25.34
N LEU A 575 3.54 5.17 -24.92
CA LEU A 575 2.35 5.92 -25.32
C LEU A 575 2.64 7.24 -26.06
N GLY A 576 3.90 7.65 -26.12
CA GLY A 576 4.33 8.87 -26.78
C GLY A 576 4.21 10.14 -25.91
N ASN A 577 4.76 11.23 -26.44
CA ASN A 577 4.83 12.51 -25.75
C ASN A 577 3.47 13.17 -25.48
N ASP A 578 2.49 12.97 -26.35
CA ASP A 578 1.17 13.61 -26.22
C ASP A 578 0.40 13.02 -25.03
N VAL A 579 0.52 11.72 -24.80
CA VAL A 579 -0.05 11.08 -23.61
C VAL A 579 0.68 11.53 -22.36
N LEU A 580 2.02 11.58 -22.38
CA LEU A 580 2.80 12.05 -21.25
C LEU A 580 2.39 13.48 -20.83
N ARG A 581 2.19 14.42 -21.78
CA ARG A 581 1.75 15.78 -21.49
C ARG A 581 0.35 15.87 -20.87
N ARG A 582 -0.48 14.85 -21.05
CA ARG A 582 -1.80 14.75 -20.37
C ARG A 582 -1.69 14.27 -18.92
N LEU A 583 -0.67 13.47 -18.61
CA LEU A 583 -0.43 12.96 -17.26
C LEU A 583 0.35 13.94 -16.37
N ILE A 584 1.25 14.71 -16.98
CA ILE A 584 2.11 15.66 -16.28
C ILE A 584 2.33 16.91 -17.16
N THR A 585 2.26 18.10 -16.55
CA THR A 585 2.50 19.35 -17.26
C THR A 585 3.98 19.52 -17.64
N LYS A 586 4.27 20.33 -18.67
CA LYS A 586 5.66 20.66 -19.04
C LYS A 586 6.43 21.29 -17.88
N GLU A 587 5.76 22.12 -17.08
CA GLU A 587 6.34 22.75 -15.89
C GLU A 587 6.71 21.69 -14.84
N ASP A 588 5.80 20.74 -14.56
CA ASP A 588 6.05 19.68 -13.58
C ASP A 588 7.15 18.71 -14.07
N ILE A 589 7.22 18.40 -15.38
CA ILE A 589 8.31 17.61 -15.97
C ILE A 589 9.67 18.28 -15.71
N ASN A 590 9.77 19.57 -15.98
CA ASN A 590 11.00 20.34 -15.80
C ASN A 590 11.39 20.53 -14.33
N ASN A 591 10.45 20.29 -13.41
CA ASN A 591 10.63 20.41 -11.96
C ASN A 591 10.55 19.07 -11.22
N LEU A 592 10.63 17.94 -11.91
CA LEU A 592 10.63 16.62 -11.28
C LEU A 592 11.70 16.52 -10.18
N GLY A 593 11.33 15.94 -9.06
CA GLY A 593 12.20 15.80 -7.88
C GLY A 593 12.48 17.10 -7.12
N SER A 594 12.00 18.25 -7.59
CA SER A 594 12.08 19.53 -6.85
C SER A 594 10.89 19.78 -5.93
N TYR A 595 9.79 19.05 -6.15
CA TYR A 595 8.51 19.14 -5.41
C TYR A 595 7.90 20.55 -5.36
N LYS A 596 8.21 21.41 -6.32
CA LYS A 596 7.67 22.78 -6.40
C LYS A 596 6.15 22.82 -6.50
N TRP A 597 5.53 21.79 -7.08
CA TRP A 597 4.09 21.62 -7.16
C TRP A 597 3.41 21.64 -5.78
N VAL A 598 4.10 21.20 -4.71
CA VAL A 598 3.57 21.24 -3.34
C VAL A 598 3.24 22.67 -2.94
N LYS A 599 4.17 23.61 -3.21
CA LYS A 599 3.94 25.03 -2.90
C LYS A 599 2.74 25.57 -3.69
N ARG A 600 2.56 25.15 -4.97
CA ARG A 600 1.42 25.55 -5.80
C ARG A 600 0.10 25.09 -5.19
N ILE A 601 0.00 23.84 -4.75
CA ILE A 601 -1.22 23.30 -4.11
C ILE A 601 -1.42 23.93 -2.72
N LEU A 602 -0.37 24.03 -1.90
CA LEU A 602 -0.45 24.59 -0.54
C LEU A 602 -0.74 26.09 -0.53
N LYS A 603 -0.25 26.86 -1.51
CA LYS A 603 -0.61 28.28 -1.64
C LYS A 603 -2.13 28.49 -1.69
N ASN A 604 -2.84 27.55 -2.31
CA ASN A 604 -4.30 27.52 -2.34
C ASN A 604 -4.92 26.96 -1.04
N ALA A 605 -4.14 26.30 -0.17
CA ALA A 605 -4.62 25.61 1.03
C ALA A 605 -4.32 26.36 2.33
N MET A 606 -3.31 27.25 2.36
CA MET A 606 -2.73 27.86 3.56
C MET A 606 -3.09 29.32 3.75
N PHE A 607 -4.03 29.88 3.06
CA PHE A 607 -4.55 31.16 3.52
C PHE A 607 -5.51 30.91 4.70
N PHE A 608 -4.88 30.64 5.85
CA PHE A 608 -5.39 30.97 7.21
C PHE A 608 -4.26 30.75 8.22
#